data_6fc448a7ca6a83f30295602a7c2c2541
#
_entry.id   6fc448a7ca6a83f30295602a7c2c2541
#
_cell.length_a   1.000
_cell.length_b   1.000
_cell.length_c   1.000
_cell.angle_alpha   90.00
_cell.angle_beta   90.00
_cell.angle_gamma   90.00
#
_symmetry.space_group_name_H-M   'P 1'
#
loop_
_entity.id
_entity.type
_entity.pdbx_description
1 polymer ?
#
loop_
_entity_poly.entity_id
_entity_poly.type
_entity_poly.pdbx_seq_one_letter_code
_entity_poly.pdbx_strand_id
1 'polypeptide(L)'
;MSTSFLCGSLLLLSFASCNSEEKKEPVETKPTATAGSDTLPKTNPATSLNSYVAVDLSPMDMCYFPVDYPKLKMVGQADPSPLARIIYSRPHLQGRKLFEAVLKYGEPWRLGANEATELQLFKTATINDKKIPAGRYIMYCIPQTDKWTIVLNSNIDCWGLKQDASKDIARIDVIATKTIQRVEYFTMLFEKTSAGADLLMAWDDTEVRLPFLF
;
A
#
# COMPACT_ATOMS: atom_id res chain seq x y z
N MET A 1 -7.29 -68.48 30.97
CA MET A 1 -8.71 -68.85 31.18
C MET A 1 -9.46 -67.99 30.19
N SER A 2 -9.74 -68.56 28.98
CA SER A 2 -11.03 -69.23 28.64
C SER A 2 -12.14 -68.19 28.54
N THR A 3 -12.84 -67.93 27.50
CA THR A 3 -13.32 -68.76 26.36
C THR A 3 -13.94 -67.87 25.29
N SER A 4 -13.78 -68.30 24.08
CA SER A 4 -14.49 -67.97 22.84
C SER A 4 -16.01 -68.01 22.97
N PHE A 5 -16.71 -67.26 22.13
CA PHE A 5 -17.86 -67.82 21.40
C PHE A 5 -18.11 -67.10 20.06
N LEU A 6 -18.07 -67.88 19.02
CA LEU A 6 -18.43 -67.67 17.62
C LEU A 6 -19.93 -67.91 17.43
N CYS A 7 -20.62 -67.11 16.59
CA CYS A 7 -21.81 -67.49 15.81
C CYS A 7 -22.08 -66.37 14.82
N GLY A 8 -22.06 -66.47 13.61
CA GLY A 8 -22.28 -67.31 12.50
C GLY A 8 -23.77 -67.40 12.08
N SER A 9 -24.17 -66.60 11.00
CA SER A 9 -25.29 -66.92 10.06
C SER A 9 -25.39 -65.70 9.09
N LEU A 10 -25.09 -65.84 7.92
CA LEU A 10 -25.54 -66.48 6.66
C LEU A 10 -26.87 -65.95 6.10
N LEU A 11 -26.74 -65.32 4.94
CA LEU A 11 -27.57 -65.26 3.75
C LEU A 11 -28.95 -64.60 3.80
N LEU A 12 -29.18 -63.63 2.91
CA LEU A 12 -30.03 -63.81 1.73
C LEU A 12 -29.98 -62.59 0.81
N LEU A 13 -29.59 -62.84 -0.44
CA LEU A 13 -29.71 -61.93 -1.58
C LEU A 13 -31.17 -61.76 -1.95
N SER A 14 -31.59 -60.52 -2.19
CA SER A 14 -32.78 -60.25 -3.02
C SER A 14 -32.45 -59.06 -3.91
N PHE A 15 -32.30 -59.29 -5.18
CA PHE A 15 -32.32 -58.27 -6.23
C PHE A 15 -33.75 -57.77 -6.38
N ALA A 16 -33.94 -56.48 -6.17
CA ALA A 16 -35.12 -55.77 -6.67
C ALA A 16 -34.64 -54.55 -7.45
N SER A 17 -34.72 -54.66 -8.75
CA SER A 17 -34.64 -53.58 -9.69
C SER A 17 -35.86 -52.69 -9.50
N CYS A 18 -35.70 -51.45 -9.18
CA CYS A 18 -36.73 -50.42 -9.35
C CYS A 18 -36.08 -49.16 -9.87
N ASN A 19 -36.51 -48.84 -11.06
CA ASN A 19 -36.38 -47.62 -11.76
C ASN A 19 -36.90 -46.47 -10.89
N SER A 20 -36.11 -45.47 -10.56
CA SER A 20 -36.58 -44.25 -9.94
C SER A 20 -35.95 -43.04 -10.59
N GLU A 21 -36.84 -42.21 -11.04
CA GLU A 21 -36.63 -40.92 -11.68
C GLU A 21 -35.63 -40.08 -10.88
N GLU A 22 -34.69 -39.51 -11.64
CA GLU A 22 -33.68 -38.58 -11.19
C GLU A 22 -34.35 -37.25 -10.78
N LYS A 23 -34.62 -37.12 -9.49
CA LYS A 23 -35.09 -35.86 -8.89
C LYS A 23 -33.91 -34.92 -8.83
N LYS A 24 -33.84 -33.97 -9.78
CA LYS A 24 -32.91 -32.86 -9.75
C LYS A 24 -33.10 -32.07 -8.46
N GLU A 25 -32.17 -32.18 -7.54
CA GLU A 25 -32.01 -31.25 -6.45
C GLU A 25 -31.65 -29.87 -6.98
N PRO A 26 -32.14 -28.77 -6.39
CA PRO A 26 -31.74 -27.44 -6.76
C PRO A 26 -30.26 -27.26 -6.43
N VAL A 27 -29.45 -26.93 -7.43
CA VAL A 27 -28.08 -26.51 -7.26
C VAL A 27 -28.10 -25.24 -6.41
N GLU A 28 -27.72 -25.35 -5.17
CA GLU A 28 -27.38 -24.21 -4.32
C GLU A 28 -26.23 -23.46 -4.98
N THR A 29 -26.54 -22.37 -5.65
CA THR A 29 -25.53 -21.45 -6.16
C THR A 29 -24.87 -20.79 -4.98
N LYS A 30 -23.73 -21.34 -4.59
CA LYS A 30 -22.75 -20.71 -3.72
C LYS A 30 -22.49 -19.29 -4.27
N PRO A 31 -22.62 -18.22 -3.48
CA PRO A 31 -22.33 -16.89 -4.00
C PRO A 31 -20.85 -16.87 -4.42
N THR A 32 -20.64 -16.78 -5.72
CA THR A 32 -19.31 -16.46 -6.26
C THR A 32 -18.96 -15.09 -5.70
N ALA A 33 -17.99 -15.08 -4.79
CA ALA A 33 -17.36 -13.82 -4.39
C ALA A 33 -16.90 -13.15 -5.67
N THR A 34 -17.56 -12.07 -6.04
CA THR A 34 -17.12 -11.17 -7.08
C THR A 34 -15.77 -10.65 -6.62
N ALA A 35 -14.71 -11.27 -7.13
CA ALA A 35 -13.37 -10.70 -7.02
C ALA A 35 -13.53 -9.29 -7.58
N GLY A 36 -13.35 -8.30 -6.74
CA GLY A 36 -13.28 -6.92 -7.17
C GLY A 36 -12.29 -6.88 -8.32
N SER A 37 -12.78 -6.53 -9.49
CA SER A 37 -11.96 -6.33 -10.67
C SER A 37 -10.95 -5.25 -10.30
N ASP A 38 -9.73 -5.67 -9.94
CA ASP A 38 -8.54 -4.82 -9.98
C ASP A 38 -8.34 -4.47 -11.46
N THR A 39 -9.18 -3.56 -11.95
CA THR A 39 -9.00 -3.00 -13.28
C THR A 39 -7.73 -2.17 -13.20
N LEU A 40 -6.63 -2.75 -13.68
CA LEU A 40 -5.45 -2.00 -14.06
C LEU A 40 -5.92 -0.72 -14.78
N PRO A 41 -5.37 0.44 -14.44
CA PRO A 41 -5.78 1.68 -15.07
C PRO A 41 -5.70 1.52 -16.59
N LYS A 42 -6.82 1.75 -17.28
CA LYS A 42 -6.85 1.70 -18.73
C LYS A 42 -5.95 2.80 -19.25
N THR A 43 -4.79 2.42 -19.75
CA THR A 43 -3.91 3.33 -20.48
C THR A 43 -4.65 3.77 -21.74
N ASN A 44 -4.67 5.07 -22.01
CA ASN A 44 -5.23 5.58 -23.25
C ASN A 44 -4.24 5.24 -24.39
N PRO A 45 -4.57 4.31 -25.31
CA PRO A 45 -3.64 3.87 -26.35
C PRO A 45 -3.23 4.98 -27.32
N ALA A 46 -3.99 6.08 -27.38
CA ALA A 46 -3.73 7.19 -28.30
C ALA A 46 -2.54 8.09 -27.89
N THR A 47 -1.98 7.93 -26.66
CA THR A 47 -0.87 8.72 -26.16
C THR A 47 0.40 7.92 -25.89
N SER A 48 0.42 6.63 -26.19
CA SER A 48 1.62 5.82 -26.02
C SER A 48 2.63 6.10 -27.14
N LEU A 49 3.68 6.85 -26.83
CA LEU A 49 4.84 7.02 -27.71
C LEU A 49 5.74 5.77 -27.74
N ASN A 50 5.42 4.75 -26.94
CA ASN A 50 6.19 3.53 -26.81
C ASN A 50 5.33 2.34 -27.22
N SER A 51 5.76 1.64 -28.29
CA SER A 51 5.05 0.46 -28.82
C SER A 51 5.24 -0.80 -27.96
N TYR A 52 6.19 -0.82 -27.04
CA TYR A 52 6.49 -1.99 -26.22
C TYR A 52 5.74 -2.00 -24.90
N VAL A 53 5.56 -0.82 -24.29
CA VAL A 53 4.90 -0.70 -22.98
C VAL A 53 4.13 0.61 -22.91
N ALA A 54 2.93 0.57 -22.33
CA ALA A 54 2.14 1.76 -22.08
C ALA A 54 2.80 2.65 -21.00
N VAL A 55 2.63 3.97 -21.13
CA VAL A 55 3.07 4.91 -20.09
C VAL A 55 2.15 4.76 -18.88
N ASP A 56 2.74 4.59 -17.69
CA ASP A 56 2.01 4.50 -16.44
C ASP A 56 1.33 5.85 -16.12
N LEU A 57 0.05 5.78 -15.72
CA LEU A 57 -0.72 6.94 -15.28
C LEU A 57 -0.38 7.39 -13.85
N SER A 58 0.37 6.57 -13.11
CA SER A 58 0.84 6.84 -11.76
C SER A 58 2.36 6.65 -11.70
N PRO A 59 3.15 7.49 -12.39
CA PRO A 59 4.58 7.27 -12.56
C PRO A 59 5.29 7.25 -11.20
N MET A 60 6.36 6.47 -11.14
CA MET A 60 7.27 6.48 -9.99
C MET A 60 8.03 7.80 -9.93
N ASP A 61 8.23 8.30 -8.73
CA ASP A 61 9.02 9.49 -8.43
C ASP A 61 9.91 9.26 -7.21
N MET A 62 10.86 10.16 -7.02
CA MET A 62 11.85 10.04 -5.96
C MET A 62 12.24 11.41 -5.43
N CYS A 63 12.24 11.57 -4.12
CA CYS A 63 12.76 12.76 -3.47
C CYS A 63 13.85 12.43 -2.44
N TYR A 64 14.73 13.39 -2.21
CA TYR A 64 15.89 13.28 -1.33
C TYR A 64 15.92 14.37 -0.26
N PHE A 65 16.57 14.04 0.86
CA PHE A 65 17.11 15.04 1.75
C PHE A 65 18.64 14.81 1.92
N PRO A 66 19.51 15.82 1.75
CA PRO A 66 19.20 17.21 1.38
C PRO A 66 18.46 17.34 0.04
N VAL A 67 17.62 18.36 -0.05
CA VAL A 67 16.92 18.73 -1.29
C VAL A 67 17.96 18.95 -2.40
N ASP A 68 17.62 18.56 -3.63
CA ASP A 68 18.55 18.64 -4.79
C ASP A 68 19.85 17.80 -4.66
N TYR A 69 19.86 16.80 -3.77
CA TYR A 69 21.04 15.95 -3.54
C TYR A 69 21.74 15.47 -4.83
N PRO A 70 21.04 14.98 -5.89
CA PRO A 70 21.69 14.57 -7.13
C PRO A 70 22.47 15.71 -7.82
N LYS A 71 21.94 16.93 -7.80
CA LYS A 71 22.61 18.12 -8.38
C LYS A 71 23.82 18.51 -7.54
N LEU A 72 23.67 18.52 -6.21
CA LEU A 72 24.77 18.81 -5.28
C LEU A 72 25.91 17.79 -5.43
N LYS A 73 25.58 16.53 -5.61
CA LYS A 73 26.56 15.46 -5.85
C LYS A 73 27.30 15.64 -7.16
N MET A 74 26.59 16.01 -8.22
CA MET A 74 27.18 16.24 -9.53
C MET A 74 28.21 17.36 -9.53
N VAL A 75 28.04 18.39 -8.71
CA VAL A 75 28.98 19.51 -8.57
C VAL A 75 29.98 19.36 -7.42
N GLY A 76 30.03 18.18 -6.80
CA GLY A 76 30.97 17.88 -5.71
C GLY A 76 30.67 18.60 -4.39
N GLN A 77 29.44 19.04 -4.18
CA GLN A 77 29.00 19.79 -2.99
C GLN A 77 28.12 18.97 -2.04
N ALA A 78 28.00 17.66 -2.27
CA ALA A 78 27.21 16.79 -1.41
C ALA A 78 28.08 15.73 -0.71
N ASP A 79 27.64 15.31 0.45
CA ASP A 79 28.15 14.11 1.11
C ASP A 79 28.02 12.87 0.21
N PRO A 80 28.80 11.80 0.43
CA PRO A 80 28.74 10.57 -0.37
C PRO A 80 27.34 9.94 -0.44
N SER A 81 26.54 10.11 0.61
CA SER A 81 25.17 9.59 0.71
C SER A 81 24.19 10.69 1.15
N PRO A 82 22.94 10.67 0.69
CA PRO A 82 21.90 11.53 1.25
C PRO A 82 21.62 11.14 2.71
N LEU A 83 20.81 11.93 3.40
CA LEU A 83 20.31 11.58 4.74
C LEU A 83 19.05 10.71 4.64
N ALA A 84 18.15 11.05 3.71
CA ALA A 84 16.94 10.30 3.43
C ALA A 84 16.61 10.27 1.94
N ARG A 85 15.86 9.26 1.52
CA ARG A 85 15.27 9.12 0.18
C ARG A 85 13.89 8.50 0.31
N ILE A 86 12.94 9.02 -0.46
CA ILE A 86 11.61 8.42 -0.65
C ILE A 86 11.47 8.00 -2.10
N ILE A 87 10.95 6.80 -2.33
CA ILE A 87 10.51 6.32 -3.64
C ILE A 87 9.01 6.05 -3.54
N TYR A 88 8.22 6.62 -4.42
CA TYR A 88 6.77 6.53 -4.38
C TYR A 88 6.13 6.67 -5.75
N SER A 89 4.90 6.22 -5.92
CA SER A 89 4.13 6.48 -7.14
C SER A 89 3.24 7.69 -6.96
N ARG A 90 2.99 8.42 -8.05
CA ARG A 90 2.19 9.65 -8.08
C ARG A 90 0.84 9.44 -8.76
N PRO A 91 -0.16 8.82 -8.08
CA PRO A 91 -1.51 8.76 -8.61
C PRO A 91 -2.09 10.16 -8.78
N HIS A 92 -3.03 10.30 -9.73
CA HIS A 92 -3.71 11.55 -9.97
C HIS A 92 -5.23 11.40 -9.85
N LEU A 93 -5.92 12.51 -9.60
CA LEU A 93 -7.34 12.51 -9.28
C LEU A 93 -8.23 12.21 -10.48
N GLN A 94 -7.86 12.68 -11.67
CA GLN A 94 -8.70 12.54 -12.89
C GLN A 94 -10.13 13.05 -12.66
N GLY A 95 -10.27 14.23 -12.05
CA GLY A 95 -11.56 14.83 -11.73
C GLY A 95 -12.30 14.22 -10.53
N ARG A 96 -11.74 13.17 -9.90
CA ARG A 96 -12.31 12.54 -8.70
C ARG A 96 -11.98 13.39 -7.46
N LYS A 97 -12.74 13.19 -6.40
CA LYS A 97 -12.40 13.71 -5.07
C LYS A 97 -11.68 12.63 -4.26
N LEU A 98 -10.68 13.03 -3.51
CA LEU A 98 -9.80 12.12 -2.81
C LEU A 98 -10.56 11.15 -1.89
N PHE A 99 -11.30 11.68 -0.92
CA PHE A 99 -11.96 10.86 0.11
C PHE A 99 -13.38 10.39 -0.23
N GLU A 100 -13.90 10.74 -1.42
CA GLU A 100 -15.19 10.24 -1.90
C GLU A 100 -15.03 9.04 -2.86
N ALA A 101 -13.94 9.06 -3.67
CA ALA A 101 -13.82 8.13 -4.79
C ALA A 101 -12.48 7.38 -4.86
N VAL A 102 -11.47 7.77 -4.10
CA VAL A 102 -10.12 7.19 -4.20
C VAL A 102 -9.68 6.54 -2.90
N LEU A 103 -9.77 7.25 -1.78
CA LEU A 103 -9.39 6.79 -0.45
C LEU A 103 -10.60 6.79 0.48
N LYS A 104 -10.49 6.01 1.56
CA LYS A 104 -11.44 6.03 2.65
C LYS A 104 -10.75 6.39 3.96
N TYR A 105 -11.42 7.18 4.78
CA TYR A 105 -10.94 7.46 6.13
C TYR A 105 -10.89 6.18 6.98
N GLY A 106 -9.83 6.05 7.76
CA GLY A 106 -9.61 4.91 8.64
C GLY A 106 -9.07 3.64 7.97
N GLU A 107 -8.97 3.61 6.63
CA GLU A 107 -8.38 2.48 5.90
C GLU A 107 -6.90 2.72 5.58
N PRO A 108 -6.04 1.70 5.69
CA PRO A 108 -4.63 1.82 5.29
C PRO A 108 -4.47 2.13 3.81
N TRP A 109 -3.63 3.10 3.50
CA TRP A 109 -3.24 3.47 2.14
C TRP A 109 -1.72 3.50 1.99
N ARG A 110 -1.18 2.85 0.98
CA ARG A 110 0.27 2.70 0.70
C ARG A 110 1.02 3.98 0.33
N LEU A 111 0.40 5.16 0.48
CA LEU A 111 0.98 6.48 0.13
C LEU A 111 1.45 6.54 -1.33
N GLY A 112 0.62 6.05 -2.25
CA GLY A 112 0.92 5.99 -3.67
C GLY A 112 -0.01 5.04 -4.42
N ALA A 113 0.45 4.60 -5.59
CA ALA A 113 -0.19 3.58 -6.44
C ALA A 113 0.88 2.59 -6.89
N ASN A 114 0.46 1.47 -7.53
CA ASN A 114 1.31 0.40 -8.00
C ASN A 114 2.12 -0.26 -6.87
N GLU A 115 3.31 0.25 -6.55
CA GLU A 115 4.20 -0.25 -5.54
C GLU A 115 4.00 0.42 -4.17
N ALA A 116 4.47 -0.23 -3.12
CA ALA A 116 4.54 0.37 -1.80
C ALA A 116 5.53 1.54 -1.77
N THR A 117 5.19 2.60 -1.05
CA THR A 117 6.11 3.72 -0.84
C THR A 117 7.25 3.31 0.09
N GLU A 118 8.48 3.59 -0.31
CA GLU A 118 9.68 3.23 0.42
C GLU A 118 10.40 4.47 0.98
N LEU A 119 10.69 4.45 2.27
CA LEU A 119 11.62 5.37 2.93
C LEU A 119 12.96 4.66 3.14
N GLN A 120 14.04 5.25 2.66
CA GLN A 120 15.40 4.87 3.03
C GLN A 120 16.04 5.95 3.89
N LEU A 121 16.44 5.60 5.09
CA LEU A 121 17.26 6.41 5.98
C LEU A 121 18.72 5.95 5.87
N PHE A 122 19.62 6.86 5.49
CA PHE A 122 21.07 6.57 5.41
C PHE A 122 21.78 6.82 6.73
N LYS A 123 21.14 7.58 7.62
CA LYS A 123 21.54 7.80 9.03
C LYS A 123 20.31 7.66 9.93
N THR A 124 20.54 7.42 11.20
CA THR A 124 19.46 7.47 12.19
C THR A 124 18.81 8.85 12.17
N ALA A 125 17.48 8.89 12.16
CA ALA A 125 16.70 10.12 12.23
C ALA A 125 15.71 10.07 13.40
N THR A 126 15.37 11.23 13.93
CA THR A 126 14.22 11.37 14.83
C THR A 126 13.05 11.87 14.00
N ILE A 127 11.97 11.09 13.95
CA ILE A 127 10.76 11.42 13.20
C ILE A 127 9.66 11.65 14.23
N ASN A 128 9.26 12.91 14.39
CA ASN A 128 8.25 13.32 15.37
C ASN A 128 8.48 12.63 16.75
N ASP A 129 9.62 12.87 17.36
CA ASP A 129 10.08 12.34 18.67
C ASP A 129 10.41 10.83 18.71
N LYS A 130 10.24 10.10 17.64
CA LYS A 130 10.62 8.68 17.54
C LYS A 130 11.96 8.52 16.84
N LYS A 131 12.92 7.93 17.55
CA LYS A 131 14.23 7.62 16.99
C LYS A 131 14.16 6.38 16.11
N ILE A 132 14.40 6.57 14.81
CA ILE A 132 14.33 5.54 13.77
C ILE A 132 15.75 5.27 13.26
N PRO A 133 16.26 4.04 13.34
CA PRO A 133 17.58 3.68 12.84
C PRO A 133 17.72 3.88 11.33
N ALA A 134 18.96 3.97 10.85
CA ALA A 134 19.23 3.84 9.41
C ALA A 134 18.70 2.51 8.89
N GLY A 135 18.10 2.52 7.69
CA GLY A 135 17.47 1.33 7.10
C GLY A 135 16.47 1.66 6.01
N ARG A 136 15.85 0.60 5.47
CA ARG A 136 14.73 0.69 4.52
C ARG A 136 13.43 0.35 5.24
N TYR A 137 12.39 1.11 4.97
CA TYR A 137 11.08 0.98 5.56
C TYR A 137 10.01 1.19 4.50
N ILE A 138 8.94 0.42 4.57
CA ILE A 138 7.72 0.73 3.83
C ILE A 138 6.96 1.79 4.62
N MET A 139 6.45 2.80 3.91
CA MET A 139 5.56 3.81 4.47
C MET A 139 4.13 3.56 3.99
N TYR A 140 3.19 3.64 4.92
CA TYR A 140 1.78 3.74 4.61
C TYR A 140 1.10 4.72 5.57
N CYS A 141 -0.11 5.13 5.28
CA CYS A 141 -0.87 5.94 6.21
C CYS A 141 -2.28 5.40 6.44
N ILE A 142 -2.87 5.83 7.55
CA ILE A 142 -4.29 5.66 7.86
C ILE A 142 -4.85 7.08 7.96
N PRO A 143 -5.46 7.61 6.88
CA PRO A 143 -5.95 8.97 6.86
C PRO A 143 -7.22 9.10 7.71
N GLN A 144 -7.33 10.20 8.44
CA GLN A 144 -8.52 10.64 9.15
C GLN A 144 -8.85 12.09 8.71
N THR A 145 -9.94 12.62 9.18
CA THR A 145 -10.41 13.95 8.76
C THR A 145 -9.50 15.10 9.21
N ASP A 146 -8.89 14.95 10.38
CA ASP A 146 -8.09 15.96 11.08
C ASP A 146 -6.59 15.59 11.16
N LYS A 147 -6.25 14.33 10.92
CA LYS A 147 -4.87 13.83 11.01
C LYS A 147 -4.66 12.62 10.11
N TRP A 148 -3.41 12.36 9.77
CA TRP A 148 -2.98 11.11 9.18
C TRP A 148 -2.06 10.37 10.14
N THR A 149 -2.30 9.08 10.36
CA THR A 149 -1.35 8.22 11.06
C THR A 149 -0.37 7.66 10.03
N ILE A 150 0.84 8.19 10.01
CA ILE A 150 1.93 7.68 9.17
C ILE A 150 2.56 6.48 9.87
N VAL A 151 2.73 5.40 9.15
CA VAL A 151 3.28 4.16 9.69
C VAL A 151 4.55 3.79 8.92
N LEU A 152 5.61 3.47 9.67
CA LEU A 152 6.83 2.86 9.17
C LEU A 152 6.79 1.37 9.48
N ASN A 153 7.01 0.55 8.46
CA ASN A 153 6.89 -0.89 8.55
C ASN A 153 8.13 -1.58 8.00
N SER A 154 8.57 -2.66 8.63
CA SER A 154 9.76 -3.41 8.24
C SER A 154 9.53 -4.47 7.17
N ASN A 155 8.30 -4.65 6.71
CA ASN A 155 7.95 -5.59 5.65
C ASN A 155 8.29 -5.01 4.27
N ILE A 156 9.59 -4.89 3.98
CA ILE A 156 10.10 -4.40 2.69
C ILE A 156 9.78 -5.39 1.56
N ASP A 157 9.92 -4.91 0.31
CA ASP A 157 9.73 -5.69 -0.91
C ASP A 157 8.30 -6.29 -1.02
N CYS A 158 7.31 -5.55 -0.53
CA CYS A 158 5.89 -5.90 -0.63
C CYS A 158 5.15 -4.93 -1.57
N TRP A 159 4.02 -5.37 -2.11
CA TRP A 159 3.19 -4.54 -2.99
C TRP A 159 2.42 -3.44 -2.25
N GLY A 160 2.27 -3.55 -0.94
CA GLY A 160 1.62 -2.54 -0.10
C GLY A 160 0.09 -2.52 -0.15
N LEU A 161 -0.58 -3.52 -0.72
CA LEU A 161 -2.05 -3.63 -0.69
C LEU A 161 -2.57 -4.22 0.63
N LYS A 162 -1.77 -5.08 1.27
CA LYS A 162 -2.07 -5.66 2.57
C LYS A 162 -0.94 -5.33 3.52
N GLN A 163 -1.28 -4.65 4.61
CA GLN A 163 -0.32 -4.24 5.62
C GLN A 163 -0.24 -5.31 6.71
N ASP A 164 0.98 -5.73 7.02
CA ASP A 164 1.25 -6.58 8.17
C ASP A 164 1.58 -5.69 9.38
N ALA A 165 0.57 -5.36 10.16
CA ALA A 165 0.72 -4.46 11.31
C ALA A 165 1.66 -5.02 12.40
N SER A 166 1.94 -6.34 12.41
CA SER A 166 2.90 -6.93 13.34
C SER A 166 4.34 -6.50 13.08
N LYS A 167 4.61 -5.96 11.88
CA LYS A 167 5.91 -5.44 11.45
C LYS A 167 6.01 -3.92 11.52
N ASP A 168 5.05 -3.24 12.12
CA ASP A 168 5.09 -1.79 12.31
C ASP A 168 6.22 -1.41 13.29
N ILE A 169 7.10 -0.53 12.83
CA ILE A 169 8.21 0.01 13.62
C ILE A 169 7.78 1.26 14.38
N ALA A 170 6.98 2.11 13.72
CA ALA A 170 6.49 3.34 14.30
C ALA A 170 5.16 3.73 13.70
N ARG A 171 4.29 4.31 14.53
CA ARG A 171 3.04 4.98 14.13
C ARG A 171 3.11 6.42 14.62
N ILE A 172 2.90 7.37 13.72
CA ILE A 172 3.13 8.79 13.95
C ILE A 172 1.93 9.56 13.45
N ASP A 173 1.24 10.25 14.34
CA ASP A 173 0.14 11.12 13.97
C ASP A 173 0.67 12.49 13.54
N VAL A 174 0.19 12.97 12.41
CA VAL A 174 0.47 14.30 11.86
C VAL A 174 -0.84 15.00 11.51
N ILE A 175 -0.92 16.29 11.81
CA ILE A 175 -2.12 17.07 11.54
C ILE A 175 -2.35 17.21 10.04
N ALA A 176 -3.57 16.96 9.59
CA ALA A 176 -3.98 17.21 8.22
C ALA A 176 -4.51 18.64 8.09
N THR A 177 -3.98 19.38 7.12
CA THR A 177 -4.38 20.75 6.83
C THR A 177 -4.90 20.87 5.41
N LYS A 178 -5.60 21.94 5.09
CA LYS A 178 -6.06 22.20 3.74
C LYS A 178 -5.00 22.93 2.94
N THR A 179 -4.79 22.49 1.70
CA THR A 179 -3.95 23.21 0.75
C THR A 179 -4.65 24.49 0.24
N ILE A 180 -3.85 25.48 -0.14
CA ILE A 180 -4.38 26.72 -0.78
C ILE A 180 -4.93 26.40 -2.18
N GLN A 181 -4.26 25.50 -2.90
CA GLN A 181 -4.63 25.08 -4.25
C GLN A 181 -4.78 23.56 -4.30
N ARG A 182 -5.69 23.10 -5.13
CA ARG A 182 -5.90 21.68 -5.35
C ARG A 182 -4.69 21.02 -6.01
N VAL A 183 -4.17 19.96 -5.41
CA VAL A 183 -3.02 19.20 -5.90
C VAL A 183 -3.52 17.98 -6.68
N GLU A 184 -3.39 17.99 -7.99
CA GLU A 184 -3.91 16.94 -8.88
C GLU A 184 -3.16 15.61 -8.71
N TYR A 185 -1.82 15.65 -8.64
CA TYR A 185 -0.97 14.47 -8.45
C TYR A 185 -0.51 14.36 -7.01
N PHE A 186 -0.67 13.17 -6.42
CA PHE A 186 -0.04 12.92 -5.13
C PHE A 186 1.44 13.30 -5.16
N THR A 187 1.86 14.11 -4.22
CA THR A 187 3.20 14.71 -4.21
C THR A 187 3.84 14.53 -2.85
N MET A 188 5.08 14.07 -2.85
CA MET A 188 5.97 14.07 -1.70
C MET A 188 7.22 14.88 -2.01
N LEU A 189 7.65 15.70 -1.08
CA LEU A 189 8.93 16.39 -1.15
C LEU A 189 9.45 16.71 0.25
N PHE A 190 10.78 16.81 0.37
CA PHE A 190 11.39 17.33 1.58
C PHE A 190 11.53 18.85 1.48
N GLU A 191 11.13 19.53 2.54
CA GLU A 191 11.39 20.96 2.76
C GLU A 191 12.39 21.11 3.89
N LYS A 192 13.47 21.87 3.64
CA LYS A 192 14.47 22.13 4.68
C LYS A 192 13.89 23.03 5.75
N THR A 193 14.07 22.65 7.00
CA THR A 193 13.75 23.47 8.18
C THR A 193 15.04 23.89 8.92
N SER A 194 14.90 24.72 9.96
CA SER A 194 16.05 25.11 10.79
C SER A 194 16.67 23.93 11.58
N ALA A 195 15.88 22.89 11.88
CA ALA A 195 16.29 21.75 12.70
C ALA A 195 16.50 20.45 11.89
N GLY A 196 16.10 20.43 10.61
CA GLY A 196 16.16 19.23 9.79
C GLY A 196 15.34 19.37 8.51
N ALA A 197 14.29 18.58 8.36
CA ALA A 197 13.38 18.64 7.23
C ALA A 197 11.95 18.28 7.62
N ASP A 198 10.98 18.81 6.89
CA ASP A 198 9.63 18.27 6.84
C ASP A 198 9.42 17.49 5.56
N LEU A 199 8.90 16.28 5.66
CA LEU A 199 8.35 15.58 4.51
C LEU A 199 6.92 16.06 4.31
N LEU A 200 6.72 16.93 3.31
CA LEU A 200 5.40 17.33 2.84
C LEU A 200 4.80 16.19 2.02
N MET A 201 3.56 15.84 2.30
CA MET A 201 2.72 14.94 1.52
C MET A 201 1.41 15.67 1.19
N ALA A 202 1.11 15.87 -0.09
CA ALA A 202 -0.06 16.64 -0.52
C ALA A 202 -0.81 15.94 -1.64
N TRP A 203 -2.15 15.94 -1.52
CA TRP A 203 -3.04 15.45 -2.57
C TRP A 203 -4.44 16.05 -2.42
N ASP A 204 -5.09 16.39 -3.55
CA ASP A 204 -6.36 17.10 -3.58
C ASP A 204 -6.28 18.44 -2.83
N ASP A 205 -7.07 18.62 -1.81
CA ASP A 205 -7.11 19.80 -0.93
C ASP A 205 -6.46 19.55 0.44
N THR A 206 -5.69 18.48 0.57
CA THR A 206 -5.15 18.04 1.87
C THR A 206 -3.64 17.93 1.83
N GLU A 207 -2.96 18.45 2.84
CA GLU A 207 -1.54 18.26 3.08
C GLU A 207 -1.25 17.84 4.53
N VAL A 208 -0.16 17.12 4.70
CA VAL A 208 0.42 16.76 6.00
C VAL A 208 1.94 16.96 5.95
N ARG A 209 2.54 17.25 7.10
CA ARG A 209 3.98 17.46 7.26
C ARG A 209 4.52 16.54 8.33
N LEU A 210 5.49 15.71 7.97
CA LEU A 210 6.15 14.80 8.89
C LEU A 210 7.55 15.30 9.18
N PRO A 211 7.87 15.74 10.43
CA PRO A 211 9.17 16.32 10.77
C PRO A 211 10.24 15.25 10.93
N PHE A 212 11.43 15.56 10.38
CA PHE A 212 12.65 14.76 10.49
C PHE A 212 13.77 15.60 11.09
N LEU A 213 14.45 15.06 12.12
CA LEU A 213 15.69 15.58 12.67
C LEU A 213 16.82 14.56 12.41
N PHE A 214 17.97 15.03 11.92
CA PHE A 214 19.11 14.17 11.54
C PHE A 214 20.34 14.44 12.39
#